data_d9b20bc6412c4755b5946ffe4ff38a4b
#
_entry.id   d9b20bc6412c4755b5946ffe4ff38a4b
#
_cell.length_a   1.000
_cell.length_b   1.000
_cell.length_c   1.000
_cell.angle_alpha   90.00
_cell.angle_beta   90.00
_cell.angle_gamma   90.00
#
_symmetry.space_group_name_H-M   'P 1'
#
loop_
_entity.id
_entity.type
_entity.pdbx_description
1 polymer ?
#
loop_
_entity_poly.entity_id
_entity_poly.type
_entity_poly.pdbx_seq_one_letter_code
_entity_poly.pdbx_strand_id
1 'polypeptide(L)'
;TSWNVATGWKDFFSRIMNLPFYKALAFTITYTIVVTPFVIVLGFLIALGTNSLASRLKGPTIFFSLLPMIVTPLIGSLILFWMIDADGIIGSTLQRIFNDNDLSLKASPALTWIMLIVYGIWHSTPFAFIVFYAGLQTVPHETLEASMLDGASLWQQKRHVVIPYLMPLIIFVTLIQLMDNFRVFEPIVGFNASANATSLSWIIFNDLRGEDALQLFGSAAATSMLTIIGVGILLIPVLIKIWKEFNSKTV
;
A
#
# COMPACT_ATOMS: atom_id res chain seq x y z
N THR A 1 -10.45 -33.67 18.62
CA THR A 1 -10.46 -33.62 17.14
C THR A 1 -9.06 -33.93 16.64
N SER A 2 -8.87 -35.16 16.11
CA SER A 2 -7.61 -35.56 15.52
C SER A 2 -7.40 -34.77 14.23
N TRP A 3 -6.35 -33.96 14.18
CA TRP A 3 -5.89 -33.30 12.96
C TRP A 3 -5.50 -34.37 11.96
N ASN A 4 -6.27 -34.51 10.89
CA ASN A 4 -5.99 -35.47 9.82
C ASN A 4 -5.53 -34.67 8.59
N VAL A 5 -4.40 -35.07 7.99
CA VAL A 5 -3.86 -34.47 6.76
C VAL A 5 -4.91 -34.40 5.65
N ALA A 6 -5.78 -35.43 5.54
CA ALA A 6 -6.88 -35.46 4.57
C ALA A 6 -7.90 -34.35 4.78
N THR A 7 -8.19 -33.95 6.03
CA THR A 7 -9.10 -32.84 6.35
C THR A 7 -8.49 -31.51 5.93
N GLY A 8 -7.19 -31.31 6.19
CA GLY A 8 -6.50 -30.08 5.78
C GLY A 8 -6.48 -29.86 4.26
N TRP A 9 -6.27 -30.90 3.47
CA TRP A 9 -6.36 -30.80 2.01
C TRP A 9 -7.79 -30.53 1.53
N LYS A 10 -8.79 -31.13 2.15
CA LYS A 10 -10.20 -30.86 1.84
C LYS A 10 -10.53 -29.38 2.10
N ASP A 11 -10.12 -28.83 3.22
CA ASP A 11 -10.35 -27.42 3.56
C ASP A 11 -9.61 -26.48 2.59
N PHE A 12 -8.39 -26.84 2.18
CA PHE A 12 -7.62 -26.09 1.20
C PHE A 12 -8.32 -26.03 -0.17
N PHE A 13 -8.76 -27.17 -0.70
CA PHE A 13 -9.47 -27.20 -1.99
C PHE A 13 -10.84 -26.55 -1.91
N SER A 14 -11.58 -26.71 -0.82
CA SER A 14 -12.86 -26.05 -0.62
C SER A 14 -12.71 -24.53 -0.57
N ARG A 15 -11.63 -24.02 0.01
CA ARG A 15 -11.34 -22.59 0.04
C ARG A 15 -11.02 -22.04 -1.35
N ILE A 16 -10.23 -22.74 -2.15
CA ILE A 16 -9.94 -22.35 -3.55
C ILE A 16 -11.22 -22.29 -4.40
N MET A 17 -12.20 -23.14 -4.14
CA MET A 17 -13.47 -23.14 -4.88
C MET A 17 -14.49 -22.12 -4.37
N ASN A 18 -14.18 -21.35 -3.32
CA ASN A 18 -15.14 -20.45 -2.68
C ASN A 18 -15.14 -19.06 -3.35
N LEU A 19 -16.31 -18.58 -3.80
CA LEU A 19 -16.48 -17.27 -4.42
C LEU A 19 -16.02 -16.09 -3.55
N PRO A 20 -16.31 -16.03 -2.23
CA PRO A 20 -15.76 -15.00 -1.32
C PRO A 20 -14.25 -14.89 -1.34
N PHE A 21 -13.52 -16.01 -1.47
CA PHE A 21 -12.07 -16.02 -1.59
C PHE A 21 -11.60 -15.24 -2.84
N TYR A 22 -12.21 -15.49 -4.00
CA TYR A 22 -11.84 -14.78 -5.23
C TYR A 22 -12.16 -13.30 -5.18
N LYS A 23 -13.26 -12.90 -4.55
CA LYS A 23 -13.58 -11.47 -4.34
C LYS A 23 -12.53 -10.79 -3.48
N ALA A 24 -12.11 -11.42 -2.40
CA ALA A 24 -11.07 -10.90 -1.53
C ALA A 24 -9.69 -10.89 -2.20
N LEU A 25 -9.37 -11.92 -2.97
CA LEU A 25 -8.14 -11.98 -3.77
C LEU A 25 -8.12 -10.85 -4.81
N ALA A 26 -9.20 -10.65 -5.54
CA ALA A 26 -9.32 -9.58 -6.54
C ALA A 26 -9.14 -8.20 -5.91
N PHE A 27 -9.80 -7.94 -4.76
CA PHE A 27 -9.59 -6.69 -4.01
C PHE A 27 -8.14 -6.54 -3.58
N THR A 28 -7.56 -7.56 -2.95
CA THR A 28 -6.19 -7.52 -2.42
C THR A 28 -5.17 -7.24 -3.54
N ILE A 29 -5.29 -7.92 -4.68
CA ILE A 29 -4.41 -7.72 -5.84
C ILE A 29 -4.59 -6.31 -6.41
N THR A 30 -5.83 -5.87 -6.64
CA THR A 30 -6.12 -4.54 -7.19
C THR A 30 -5.59 -3.45 -6.26
N TYR A 31 -5.85 -3.57 -4.96
CA TYR A 31 -5.34 -2.63 -3.95
C TYR A 31 -3.82 -2.55 -4.00
N THR A 32 -3.13 -3.70 -3.97
CA THR A 32 -1.67 -3.76 -3.97
C THR A 32 -1.07 -3.17 -5.25
N ILE A 33 -1.61 -3.52 -6.43
CA ILE A 33 -1.10 -3.05 -7.73
C ILE A 33 -1.34 -1.56 -7.92
N VAL A 34 -2.43 -1.01 -7.38
CA VAL A 34 -2.73 0.43 -7.51
C VAL A 34 -1.98 1.24 -6.45
N VAL A 35 -2.08 0.87 -5.18
CA VAL A 35 -1.49 1.65 -4.07
C VAL A 35 0.03 1.73 -4.17
N THR A 36 0.71 0.61 -4.44
CA THR A 36 2.17 0.55 -4.44
C THR A 36 2.83 1.56 -5.39
N PRO A 37 2.51 1.63 -6.69
CA PRO A 37 3.16 2.59 -7.58
C PRO A 37 2.83 4.04 -7.23
N PHE A 38 1.60 4.33 -6.79
CA PHE A 38 1.25 5.69 -6.36
C PHE A 38 2.06 6.13 -5.12
N VAL A 39 2.22 5.24 -4.14
CA VAL A 39 3.04 5.49 -2.94
C VAL A 39 4.50 5.78 -3.32
N ILE A 40 5.08 4.97 -4.23
CA ILE A 40 6.46 5.15 -4.69
C ILE A 40 6.62 6.49 -5.41
N VAL A 41 5.73 6.79 -6.35
CA VAL A 41 5.80 8.02 -7.15
C VAL A 41 5.60 9.25 -6.25
N LEU A 42 4.55 9.26 -5.42
CA LEU A 42 4.26 10.40 -4.55
C LEU A 42 5.36 10.58 -3.49
N GLY A 43 5.81 9.50 -2.84
CA GLY A 43 6.91 9.55 -1.88
C GLY A 43 8.18 10.13 -2.50
N PHE A 44 8.52 9.70 -3.72
CA PHE A 44 9.67 10.21 -4.45
C PHE A 44 9.50 11.69 -4.85
N LEU A 45 8.34 12.09 -5.34
CA LEU A 45 8.06 13.48 -5.71
C LEU A 45 8.12 14.42 -4.50
N ILE A 46 7.54 14.01 -3.36
CA ILE A 46 7.62 14.78 -2.11
C ILE A 46 9.07 14.88 -1.63
N ALA A 47 9.86 13.80 -1.72
CA ALA A 47 11.27 13.80 -1.36
C ALA A 47 12.10 14.76 -2.23
N LEU A 48 11.89 14.73 -3.55
CA LEU A 48 12.55 15.68 -4.47
C LEU A 48 12.13 17.12 -4.19
N GLY A 49 10.83 17.36 -3.97
CA GLY A 49 10.30 18.68 -3.63
C GLY A 49 10.95 19.21 -2.34
N THR A 50 10.93 18.40 -1.27
CA THR A 50 11.51 18.76 0.02
C THR A 50 13.01 19.01 -0.07
N ASN A 51 13.73 18.21 -0.87
CA ASN A 51 15.17 18.39 -1.05
C ASN A 51 15.53 19.74 -1.71
N SER A 52 14.68 20.24 -2.60
CA SER A 52 14.86 21.51 -3.29
C SER A 52 14.45 22.75 -2.49
N LEU A 53 13.78 22.57 -1.33
CA LEU A 53 13.32 23.68 -0.49
C LEU A 53 14.48 24.37 0.25
N ALA A 54 14.28 25.65 0.58
CA ALA A 54 15.16 26.37 1.50
C ALA A 54 15.19 25.71 2.88
N SER A 55 16.33 25.74 3.58
CA SER A 55 16.53 25.04 4.86
C SER A 55 15.45 25.34 5.91
N ARG A 56 14.91 26.55 5.94
CA ARG A 56 13.85 26.94 6.89
C ARG A 56 12.52 26.21 6.67
N LEU A 57 12.23 25.79 5.43
CA LEU A 57 10.98 25.13 5.06
C LEU A 57 11.08 23.60 5.11
N LYS A 58 12.30 23.04 5.10
CA LYS A 58 12.49 21.57 5.12
C LYS A 58 11.88 20.91 6.34
N GLY A 59 12.15 21.45 7.54
CA GLY A 59 11.64 20.90 8.81
C GLY A 59 10.11 20.80 8.86
N PRO A 60 9.37 21.90 8.68
CA PRO A 60 7.92 21.86 8.61
C PRO A 60 7.39 20.89 7.54
N THR A 61 7.97 20.89 6.33
CA THR A 61 7.52 20.00 5.25
C THR A 61 7.70 18.51 5.62
N ILE A 62 8.85 18.16 6.22
CA ILE A 62 9.11 16.79 6.70
C ILE A 62 8.08 16.42 7.75
N PHE A 63 7.84 17.29 8.75
CA PHE A 63 6.87 17.04 9.80
C PHE A 63 5.47 16.77 9.25
N PHE A 64 4.95 17.65 8.40
CA PHE A 64 3.62 17.45 7.80
C PHE A 64 3.53 16.22 6.90
N SER A 65 4.61 15.89 6.18
CA SER A 65 4.65 14.71 5.33
C SER A 65 4.67 13.41 6.13
N LEU A 66 5.12 13.42 7.39
CA LEU A 66 5.15 12.25 8.26
C LEU A 66 3.89 12.07 9.10
N LEU A 67 3.02 13.09 9.21
CA LEU A 67 1.79 13.03 10.01
C LEU A 67 0.92 11.79 9.73
N PRO A 68 0.69 11.38 8.47
CA PRO A 68 -0.17 10.23 8.20
C PRO A 68 0.34 8.93 8.84
N MET A 69 1.65 8.76 8.98
CA MET A 69 2.26 7.56 9.56
C MET A 69 2.17 7.53 11.10
N ILE A 70 1.97 8.68 11.75
CA ILE A 70 1.84 8.78 13.22
C ILE A 70 0.49 8.20 13.66
N VAL A 71 -0.53 8.33 12.83
CA VAL A 71 -1.87 7.81 13.11
C VAL A 71 -1.91 6.32 12.77
N THR A 72 -2.34 5.49 13.73
CA THR A 72 -2.48 4.05 13.44
C THR A 72 -3.51 3.80 12.33
N PRO A 73 -3.30 2.81 11.45
CA PRO A 73 -4.18 2.58 10.29
C PRO A 73 -5.65 2.39 10.67
N LEU A 74 -5.91 1.70 11.79
CA LEU A 74 -7.26 1.46 12.28
C LEU A 74 -7.95 2.76 12.70
N ILE A 75 -7.27 3.57 13.52
CA ILE A 75 -7.85 4.83 14.03
C ILE A 75 -8.02 5.83 12.88
N GLY A 76 -7.02 5.97 12.02
CA GLY A 76 -7.08 6.88 10.87
C GLY A 76 -8.22 6.53 9.91
N SER A 77 -8.41 5.25 9.62
CA SER A 77 -9.54 4.81 8.78
C SER A 77 -10.88 5.01 9.45
N LEU A 78 -10.99 4.81 10.76
CA LEU A 78 -12.22 5.07 11.51
C LEU A 78 -12.56 6.57 11.52
N ILE A 79 -11.58 7.45 11.75
CA ILE A 79 -11.78 8.90 11.68
C ILE A 79 -12.28 9.30 10.28
N LEU A 80 -11.63 8.81 9.23
CA LEU A 80 -12.04 9.12 7.87
C LEU A 80 -13.44 8.57 7.55
N PHE A 81 -13.79 7.38 8.08
CA PHE A 81 -15.13 6.81 7.96
C PHE A 81 -16.22 7.75 8.49
N TRP A 82 -15.99 8.38 9.65
CA TRP A 82 -16.92 9.38 10.21
C TRP A 82 -16.89 10.70 9.44
N MET A 83 -15.73 11.12 8.94
CA MET A 83 -15.62 12.36 8.15
C MET A 83 -16.36 12.28 6.81
N ILE A 84 -16.40 11.12 6.17
CA ILE A 84 -17.08 10.91 4.88
C ILE A 84 -18.57 10.55 5.03
N ASP A 85 -19.06 10.41 6.25
CA ASP A 85 -20.49 10.20 6.51
C ASP A 85 -21.33 11.38 5.99
N ALA A 86 -22.61 11.16 5.73
CA ALA A 86 -23.53 12.19 5.25
C ALA A 86 -23.50 13.46 6.15
N ASP A 87 -23.45 13.25 7.47
CA ASP A 87 -23.36 14.31 8.48
C ASP A 87 -21.92 14.73 8.79
N GLY A 88 -20.92 14.08 8.20
CA GLY A 88 -19.51 14.37 8.39
C GLY A 88 -19.04 15.58 7.60
N ILE A 89 -17.87 16.13 7.95
CA ILE A 89 -17.31 17.34 7.33
C ILE A 89 -17.11 17.15 5.82
N ILE A 90 -16.55 16.03 5.39
CA ILE A 90 -16.28 15.74 3.97
C ILE A 90 -17.60 15.41 3.26
N GLY A 91 -18.43 14.53 3.83
CA GLY A 91 -19.69 14.12 3.22
C GLY A 91 -20.64 15.30 2.98
N SER A 92 -20.91 16.09 4.01
CA SER A 92 -21.76 17.29 3.90
C SER A 92 -21.21 18.36 2.94
N THR A 93 -19.87 18.50 2.86
CA THR A 93 -19.24 19.43 1.93
C THR A 93 -19.42 18.95 0.49
N LEU A 94 -19.23 17.66 0.22
CA LEU A 94 -19.43 17.10 -1.12
C LEU A 94 -20.89 17.16 -1.56
N GLN A 95 -21.85 16.86 -0.66
CA GLN A 95 -23.28 17.02 -0.95
C GLN A 95 -23.62 18.44 -1.37
N ARG A 96 -23.05 19.45 -0.71
CA ARG A 96 -23.24 20.87 -1.09
C ARG A 96 -22.60 21.21 -2.44
N ILE A 97 -21.38 20.71 -2.71
CA ILE A 97 -20.66 20.98 -3.96
C ILE A 97 -21.41 20.37 -5.15
N PHE A 98 -21.87 19.12 -5.01
CA PHE A 98 -22.57 18.40 -6.08
C PHE A 98 -24.09 18.68 -6.09
N ASN A 99 -24.59 19.44 -5.12
CA ASN A 99 -26.02 19.77 -4.94
C ASN A 99 -26.91 18.50 -4.92
N ASP A 100 -26.41 17.44 -4.30
CA ASP A 100 -27.04 16.12 -4.18
C ASP A 100 -27.03 15.68 -2.71
N ASN A 101 -28.18 15.79 -2.04
CA ASN A 101 -28.33 15.44 -0.62
C ASN A 101 -28.29 13.93 -0.36
N ASP A 102 -28.49 13.10 -1.39
CA ASP A 102 -28.48 11.65 -1.31
C ASP A 102 -27.08 11.07 -1.60
N LEU A 103 -26.10 11.92 -1.93
CA LEU A 103 -24.73 11.50 -2.20
C LEU A 103 -24.12 10.85 -0.95
N SER A 104 -23.87 9.54 -1.03
CA SER A 104 -23.17 8.80 0.01
C SER A 104 -21.95 8.09 -0.56
N LEU A 105 -20.77 8.47 -0.08
CA LEU A 105 -19.50 7.84 -0.49
C LEU A 105 -19.40 6.37 -0.06
N LYS A 106 -20.28 5.94 0.85
CA LYS A 106 -20.37 4.55 1.34
C LYS A 106 -21.37 3.69 0.56
N ALA A 107 -22.16 4.31 -0.35
CA ALA A 107 -23.30 3.66 -0.97
C ALA A 107 -22.93 2.58 -2.00
N SER A 108 -21.74 2.62 -2.58
CA SER A 108 -21.36 1.67 -3.62
C SER A 108 -20.02 0.99 -3.36
N PRO A 109 -19.84 -0.28 -3.80
CA PRO A 109 -18.56 -0.97 -3.70
C PRO A 109 -17.42 -0.21 -4.38
N ALA A 110 -17.66 0.43 -5.52
CA ALA A 110 -16.64 1.18 -6.25
C ALA A 110 -16.13 2.39 -5.46
N LEU A 111 -17.02 3.17 -4.85
CA LEU A 111 -16.64 4.31 -4.01
C LEU A 111 -15.88 3.85 -2.76
N THR A 112 -16.33 2.76 -2.13
CA THR A 112 -15.62 2.17 -0.98
C THR A 112 -14.19 1.75 -1.36
N TRP A 113 -13.99 1.13 -2.53
CA TRP A 113 -12.65 0.77 -3.01
C TRP A 113 -11.77 1.99 -3.25
N ILE A 114 -12.31 3.02 -3.91
CA ILE A 114 -11.59 4.28 -4.15
C ILE A 114 -11.16 4.90 -2.83
N MET A 115 -12.06 5.00 -1.85
CA MET A 115 -11.75 5.55 -0.53
C MET A 115 -10.65 4.78 0.19
N LEU A 116 -10.71 3.45 0.17
CA LEU A 116 -9.68 2.59 0.75
C LEU A 116 -8.32 2.77 0.05
N ILE A 117 -8.31 2.87 -1.28
CA ILE A 117 -7.10 3.09 -2.08
C ILE A 117 -6.49 4.47 -1.76
N VAL A 118 -7.31 5.53 -1.78
CA VAL A 118 -6.85 6.90 -1.45
C VAL A 118 -6.30 6.96 -0.04
N TYR A 119 -7.00 6.37 0.93
CA TYR A 119 -6.51 6.26 2.30
C TYR A 119 -5.18 5.51 2.38
N GLY A 120 -5.07 4.36 1.71
CA GLY A 120 -3.85 3.56 1.70
C GLY A 120 -2.65 4.32 1.11
N ILE A 121 -2.86 5.05 0.01
CA ILE A 121 -1.82 5.90 -0.59
C ILE A 121 -1.39 6.99 0.40
N TRP A 122 -2.35 7.71 1.00
CA TRP A 122 -2.07 8.77 1.97
C TRP A 122 -1.30 8.26 3.19
N HIS A 123 -1.72 7.14 3.75
CA HIS A 123 -1.12 6.55 4.95
C HIS A 123 0.28 5.96 4.72
N SER A 124 0.52 5.36 3.54
CA SER A 124 1.77 4.65 3.24
C SER A 124 2.84 5.53 2.59
N THR A 125 2.46 6.67 2.01
CA THR A 125 3.40 7.60 1.34
C THR A 125 4.52 8.12 2.25
N PRO A 126 4.30 8.43 3.55
CA PRO A 126 5.36 8.91 4.44
C PRO A 126 6.56 7.97 4.56
N PHE A 127 6.35 6.66 4.58
CA PHE A 127 7.43 5.69 4.63
C PHE A 127 8.31 5.77 3.37
N ALA A 128 7.70 5.79 2.20
CA ALA A 128 8.42 5.95 0.94
C ALA A 128 9.15 7.30 0.88
N PHE A 129 8.48 8.37 1.31
CA PHE A 129 9.06 9.72 1.38
C PHE A 129 10.32 9.75 2.21
N ILE A 130 10.30 9.25 3.47
CA ILE A 130 11.47 9.36 4.36
C ILE A 130 12.66 8.54 3.85
N VAL A 131 12.41 7.35 3.28
CA VAL A 131 13.47 6.52 2.70
C VAL A 131 14.11 7.21 1.48
N PHE A 132 13.29 7.75 0.57
CA PHE A 132 13.81 8.46 -0.60
C PHE A 132 14.47 9.78 -0.23
N TYR A 133 13.95 10.52 0.73
CA TYR A 133 14.55 11.75 1.20
C TYR A 133 15.94 11.49 1.83
N ALA A 134 16.07 10.46 2.67
CA ALA A 134 17.35 10.03 3.22
C ALA A 134 18.33 9.60 2.11
N GLY A 135 17.83 8.82 1.13
CA GLY A 135 18.63 8.42 -0.03
C GLY A 135 19.13 9.60 -0.88
N LEU A 136 18.30 10.63 -1.06
CA LEU A 136 18.70 11.83 -1.79
C LEU A 136 19.87 12.58 -1.12
N GLN A 137 20.02 12.49 0.20
CA GLN A 137 21.15 13.10 0.93
C GLN A 137 22.47 12.36 0.71
N THR A 138 22.44 11.12 0.19
CA THR A 138 23.64 10.32 -0.05
C THR A 138 24.15 10.42 -1.49
N VAL A 139 23.43 11.11 -2.38
CA VAL A 139 23.85 11.31 -3.77
C VAL A 139 25.10 12.19 -3.79
N PRO A 140 26.24 11.74 -4.39
CA PRO A 140 27.47 12.51 -4.42
C PRO A 140 27.28 13.83 -5.19
N HIS A 141 27.64 14.95 -4.55
CA HIS A 141 27.57 16.29 -5.17
C HIS A 141 28.44 16.39 -6.41
N GLU A 142 29.62 15.78 -6.39
CA GLU A 142 30.56 15.73 -7.52
C GLU A 142 29.93 15.18 -8.80
N THR A 143 29.10 14.12 -8.67
CA THR A 143 28.42 13.53 -9.82
C THR A 143 27.33 14.47 -10.37
N LEU A 144 26.66 15.21 -9.50
CA LEU A 144 25.67 16.21 -9.93
C LEU A 144 26.34 17.40 -10.59
N GLU A 145 27.46 17.90 -10.06
CA GLU A 145 28.24 19.00 -10.63
C GLU A 145 28.83 18.60 -12.01
N ALA A 146 29.40 17.40 -12.12
CA ALA A 146 29.90 16.89 -13.39
C ALA A 146 28.79 16.86 -14.46
N SER A 147 27.60 16.38 -14.08
CA SER A 147 26.46 16.36 -15.00
C SER A 147 25.99 17.76 -15.44
N MET A 148 26.16 18.77 -14.58
CA MET A 148 25.87 20.16 -14.94
C MET A 148 26.92 20.72 -15.95
N LEU A 149 28.18 20.38 -15.75
CA LEU A 149 29.25 20.75 -16.69
C LEU A 149 29.04 20.12 -18.07
N ASP A 150 28.48 18.91 -18.11
CA ASP A 150 28.09 18.23 -19.36
C ASP A 150 26.82 18.83 -20.00
N GLY A 151 26.23 19.87 -19.42
CA GLY A 151 25.04 20.56 -19.94
C GLY A 151 23.72 19.82 -19.68
N ALA A 152 23.68 18.88 -18.75
CA ALA A 152 22.45 18.16 -18.41
C ALA A 152 21.42 19.08 -17.75
N SER A 153 20.17 19.07 -18.26
CA SER A 153 19.06 19.76 -17.60
C SER A 153 18.70 19.08 -16.25
N LEU A 154 18.00 19.80 -15.36
CA LEU A 154 17.56 19.27 -14.06
C LEU A 154 16.76 17.97 -14.18
N TRP A 155 15.95 17.81 -15.24
CA TRP A 155 15.23 16.58 -15.48
C TRP A 155 16.16 15.43 -15.92
N GLN A 156 17.15 15.73 -16.78
CA GLN A 156 18.14 14.74 -17.19
C GLN A 156 19.01 14.27 -16.01
N GLN A 157 19.41 15.17 -15.11
CA GLN A 157 20.11 14.81 -13.88
C GLN A 157 19.26 13.86 -13.00
N LYS A 158 17.97 14.20 -12.78
CA LYS A 158 17.08 13.33 -12.00
C LYS A 158 16.94 11.96 -12.62
N ARG A 159 16.74 11.89 -13.94
CA ARG A 159 16.49 10.65 -14.66
C ARG A 159 17.73 9.76 -14.82
N HIS A 160 18.90 10.34 -15.07
CA HIS A 160 20.10 9.59 -15.43
C HIS A 160 21.14 9.47 -14.32
N VAL A 161 21.04 10.30 -13.27
CA VAL A 161 21.95 10.26 -12.11
C VAL A 161 21.19 9.83 -10.88
N VAL A 162 20.16 10.60 -10.46
CA VAL A 162 19.50 10.42 -9.17
C VAL A 162 18.69 9.11 -9.14
N ILE A 163 17.81 8.86 -10.12
CA ILE A 163 16.96 7.65 -10.13
C ILE A 163 17.79 6.37 -10.19
N PRO A 164 18.81 6.23 -11.07
CA PRO A 164 19.66 5.04 -11.09
C PRO A 164 20.45 4.85 -9.78
N TYR A 165 20.91 5.93 -9.16
CA TYR A 165 21.59 5.87 -7.86
C TYR A 165 20.66 5.36 -6.76
N LEU A 166 19.40 5.82 -6.75
CA LEU A 166 18.40 5.42 -5.76
C LEU A 166 17.68 4.11 -6.10
N MET A 167 18.03 3.43 -7.21
CA MET A 167 17.35 2.20 -7.63
C MET A 167 17.30 1.12 -6.54
N PRO A 168 18.36 0.87 -5.76
CA PRO A 168 18.31 -0.10 -4.65
C PRO A 168 17.25 0.27 -3.61
N LEU A 169 17.12 1.56 -3.27
CA LEU A 169 16.11 2.04 -2.32
C LEU A 169 14.70 1.98 -2.91
N ILE A 170 14.54 2.28 -4.20
CA ILE A 170 13.24 2.14 -4.89
C ILE A 170 12.78 0.69 -4.86
N ILE A 171 13.68 -0.26 -5.14
CA ILE A 171 13.40 -1.69 -5.07
C ILE A 171 13.03 -2.10 -3.64
N PHE A 172 13.80 -1.66 -2.64
CA PHE A 172 13.54 -1.95 -1.24
C PHE A 172 12.15 -1.45 -0.80
N VAL A 173 11.81 -0.18 -1.09
CA VAL A 173 10.49 0.39 -0.78
C VAL A 173 9.39 -0.37 -1.51
N THR A 174 9.62 -0.76 -2.78
CA THR A 174 8.65 -1.54 -3.56
C THR A 174 8.36 -2.88 -2.91
N LEU A 175 9.40 -3.61 -2.46
CA LEU A 175 9.23 -4.90 -1.78
C LEU A 175 8.41 -4.76 -0.49
N ILE A 176 8.76 -3.79 0.36
CA ILE A 176 8.03 -3.54 1.61
C ILE A 176 6.56 -3.18 1.31
N GLN A 177 6.32 -2.26 0.37
CA GLN A 177 4.96 -1.84 0.01
C GLN A 177 4.12 -2.97 -0.59
N LEU A 178 4.70 -3.83 -1.43
CA LEU A 178 4.00 -5.00 -1.95
C LEU A 178 3.59 -5.96 -0.84
N MET A 179 4.49 -6.22 0.12
CA MET A 179 4.19 -7.10 1.25
C MET A 179 3.12 -6.53 2.17
N ASP A 180 3.20 -5.24 2.51
CA ASP A 180 2.27 -4.60 3.44
C ASP A 180 0.88 -4.40 2.81
N ASN A 181 0.83 -3.93 1.57
CA ASN A 181 -0.44 -3.73 0.85
C ASN A 181 -1.17 -5.05 0.58
N PHE A 182 -0.43 -6.15 0.34
CA PHE A 182 -1.06 -7.46 0.15
C PHE A 182 -1.72 -8.00 1.43
N ARG A 183 -1.28 -7.53 2.59
CA ARG A 183 -1.83 -7.90 3.91
C ARG A 183 -2.78 -6.85 4.47
N VAL A 184 -3.34 -5.98 3.62
CA VAL A 184 -4.26 -4.93 4.06
C VAL A 184 -5.41 -5.49 4.90
N PHE A 185 -5.62 -4.94 6.10
CA PHE A 185 -6.61 -5.40 7.06
C PHE A 185 -7.27 -4.25 7.82
N GLU A 186 -6.48 -3.46 8.56
CA GLU A 186 -6.97 -2.43 9.48
C GLU A 186 -7.90 -1.39 8.80
N PRO A 187 -7.59 -0.89 7.58
CA PRO A 187 -8.47 0.04 6.90
C PRO A 187 -9.85 -0.54 6.59
N ILE A 188 -9.92 -1.85 6.27
CA ILE A 188 -11.21 -2.52 5.98
C ILE A 188 -12.07 -2.56 7.24
N VAL A 189 -11.45 -2.86 8.39
CA VAL A 189 -12.13 -2.87 9.69
C VAL A 189 -12.58 -1.46 10.09
N GLY A 190 -11.69 -0.48 10.01
CA GLY A 190 -11.97 0.89 10.43
C GLY A 190 -13.03 1.59 9.55
N PHE A 191 -13.04 1.33 8.26
CA PHE A 191 -14.09 1.81 7.35
C PHE A 191 -15.40 1.00 7.44
N ASN A 192 -15.45 -0.06 8.25
CA ASN A 192 -16.55 -1.02 8.25
C ASN A 192 -16.91 -1.50 6.82
N ALA A 193 -15.89 -1.68 6.00
CA ALA A 193 -16.03 -1.85 4.55
C ALA A 193 -16.32 -3.29 4.13
N SER A 194 -16.43 -4.24 5.06
CA SER A 194 -16.51 -5.68 4.82
C SER A 194 -17.66 -6.12 3.91
N ALA A 195 -18.74 -5.35 3.83
CA ALA A 195 -19.85 -5.61 2.93
C ALA A 195 -19.48 -5.36 1.45
N ASN A 196 -18.61 -4.39 1.18
CA ASN A 196 -18.27 -3.90 -0.16
C ASN A 196 -16.83 -4.25 -0.57
N ALA A 197 -15.92 -4.41 0.40
CA ALA A 197 -14.51 -4.71 0.18
C ALA A 197 -14.00 -5.66 1.25
N THR A 198 -13.48 -6.80 0.83
CA THR A 198 -12.86 -7.79 1.72
C THR A 198 -11.46 -8.10 1.22
N SER A 199 -10.49 -8.23 2.14
CA SER A 199 -9.15 -8.72 1.81
C SER A 199 -8.95 -10.16 2.28
N LEU A 200 -7.87 -10.78 1.84
CA LEU A 200 -7.48 -12.11 2.32
C LEU A 200 -7.26 -12.09 3.85
N SER A 201 -6.61 -11.07 4.38
CA SER A 201 -6.38 -10.90 5.83
C SER A 201 -7.69 -10.73 6.60
N TRP A 202 -8.68 -10.04 6.02
CA TRP A 202 -10.00 -9.90 6.63
C TRP A 202 -10.74 -11.24 6.70
N ILE A 203 -10.69 -12.07 5.64
CA ILE A 203 -11.29 -13.41 5.65
C ILE A 203 -10.66 -14.28 6.74
N ILE A 204 -9.33 -14.30 6.85
CA ILE A 204 -8.63 -15.05 7.91
C ILE A 204 -9.13 -14.62 9.29
N PHE A 205 -9.21 -13.32 9.53
CA PHE A 205 -9.70 -12.78 10.80
C PHE A 205 -11.16 -13.16 11.07
N ASN A 206 -12.02 -13.04 10.05
CA ASN A 206 -13.44 -13.37 10.18
C ASN A 206 -13.68 -14.86 10.46
N ASP A 207 -12.92 -15.74 9.81
CA ASP A 207 -12.98 -17.19 10.06
C ASP A 207 -12.53 -17.57 11.47
N LEU A 208 -11.65 -16.78 12.11
CA LEU A 208 -11.14 -17.02 13.46
C LEU A 208 -11.96 -16.37 14.56
N ARG A 209 -12.87 -15.45 14.24
CA ARG A 209 -13.63 -14.65 15.23
C ARG A 209 -14.98 -15.24 15.61
N GLY A 210 -15.60 -16.08 14.77
CA GLY A 210 -16.95 -16.58 14.97
C GLY A 210 -17.07 -17.64 16.07
N GLU A 211 -18.29 -17.93 16.50
CA GLU A 211 -18.60 -19.06 17.41
C GLU A 211 -18.17 -20.40 16.80
N ASP A 212 -18.13 -20.48 15.47
CA ASP A 212 -17.67 -21.61 14.68
C ASP A 212 -16.16 -21.60 14.41
N ALA A 213 -15.36 -20.76 15.10
CA ALA A 213 -13.93 -20.59 14.87
C ALA A 213 -13.14 -21.91 14.85
N LEU A 214 -13.51 -22.88 15.71
CA LEU A 214 -12.90 -24.20 15.73
C LEU A 214 -13.19 -25.02 14.44
N GLN A 215 -14.35 -24.83 13.82
CA GLN A 215 -14.72 -25.49 12.57
C GLN A 215 -14.05 -24.81 11.36
N LEU A 216 -13.84 -23.49 11.43
CA LEU A 216 -13.28 -22.68 10.34
C LEU A 216 -11.75 -22.52 10.41
N PHE A 217 -11.12 -23.06 11.47
CA PHE A 217 -9.66 -22.97 11.64
C PHE A 217 -8.89 -23.53 10.43
N GLY A 218 -9.32 -24.66 9.86
CA GLY A 218 -8.75 -25.24 8.65
C GLY A 218 -8.85 -24.30 7.45
N SER A 219 -9.99 -23.62 7.29
CA SER A 219 -10.21 -22.62 6.26
C SER A 219 -9.34 -21.39 6.42
N ALA A 220 -9.19 -20.88 7.65
CA ALA A 220 -8.30 -19.75 7.96
C ALA A 220 -6.83 -20.10 7.68
N ALA A 221 -6.40 -21.32 8.08
CA ALA A 221 -5.05 -21.81 7.79
C ALA A 221 -4.81 -21.94 6.27
N ALA A 222 -5.78 -22.48 5.51
CA ALA A 222 -5.71 -22.57 4.06
C ALA A 222 -5.59 -21.20 3.40
N THR A 223 -6.41 -20.22 3.83
CA THR A 223 -6.33 -18.84 3.32
C THR A 223 -4.97 -18.21 3.65
N SER A 224 -4.42 -18.45 4.84
CA SER A 224 -3.10 -17.97 5.25
C SER A 224 -1.99 -18.54 4.36
N MET A 225 -2.01 -19.83 4.07
CA MET A 225 -1.06 -20.47 3.13
C MET A 225 -1.16 -19.90 1.73
N LEU A 226 -2.38 -19.70 1.21
CA LEU A 226 -2.62 -19.09 -0.10
C LEU A 226 -2.15 -17.64 -0.14
N THR A 227 -2.29 -16.91 0.96
CA THR A 227 -1.77 -15.53 1.09
C THR A 227 -0.25 -15.50 1.00
N ILE A 228 0.44 -16.41 1.70
CA ILE A 228 1.92 -16.53 1.65
C ILE A 228 2.38 -16.86 0.22
N ILE A 229 1.72 -17.81 -0.44
CA ILE A 229 2.00 -18.17 -1.84
C ILE A 229 1.77 -16.96 -2.76
N GLY A 230 0.65 -16.24 -2.57
CA GLY A 230 0.31 -15.05 -3.35
C GLY A 230 1.36 -13.94 -3.21
N VAL A 231 1.81 -13.63 -1.99
CA VAL A 231 2.93 -12.70 -1.75
C VAL A 231 4.19 -13.18 -2.46
N GLY A 232 4.54 -14.47 -2.31
CA GLY A 232 5.70 -15.06 -2.96
C GLY A 232 5.68 -14.86 -4.49
N ILE A 233 4.56 -15.17 -5.14
CA ILE A 233 4.39 -14.98 -6.59
C ILE A 233 4.53 -13.50 -6.98
N LEU A 234 3.97 -12.59 -6.20
CA LEU A 234 4.02 -11.15 -6.45
C LEU A 234 5.44 -10.57 -6.33
N LEU A 235 6.27 -11.16 -5.46
CA LEU A 235 7.66 -10.75 -5.26
C LEU A 235 8.61 -11.28 -6.34
N ILE A 236 8.28 -12.39 -7.03
CA ILE A 236 9.15 -13.03 -8.03
C ILE A 236 9.70 -12.04 -9.09
N PRO A 237 8.89 -11.19 -9.76
CA PRO A 237 9.40 -10.28 -10.78
C PRO A 237 10.44 -9.30 -10.23
N VAL A 238 10.21 -8.82 -9.00
CA VAL A 238 11.11 -7.86 -8.34
C VAL A 238 12.42 -8.55 -7.94
N LEU A 239 12.34 -9.77 -7.39
CA LEU A 239 13.51 -10.57 -7.03
C LEU A 239 14.35 -10.94 -8.26
N ILE A 240 13.72 -11.30 -9.38
CA ILE A 240 14.44 -11.57 -10.64
C ILE A 240 15.17 -10.32 -11.12
N LYS A 241 14.55 -9.13 -11.01
CA LYS A 241 15.19 -7.87 -11.37
C LYS A 241 16.41 -7.60 -10.52
N ILE A 242 16.29 -7.75 -9.20
CA ILE A 242 17.39 -7.60 -8.24
C ILE A 242 18.55 -8.54 -8.62
N TRP A 243 18.23 -9.81 -8.83
CA TRP A 243 19.25 -10.81 -9.17
C TRP A 243 20.00 -10.49 -10.46
N LYS A 244 19.29 -10.01 -11.49
CA LYS A 244 19.92 -9.56 -12.75
C LYS A 244 20.83 -8.36 -12.54
N GLU A 245 20.42 -7.38 -11.73
CA GLU A 245 21.22 -6.18 -11.44
C GLU A 245 22.50 -6.52 -10.64
N PHE A 246 22.42 -7.47 -9.72
CA PHE A 246 23.60 -7.95 -9.01
C PHE A 246 24.59 -8.66 -9.94
N ASN A 247 24.11 -9.58 -10.78
CA ASN A 247 24.98 -10.31 -11.71
C ASN A 247 25.60 -9.41 -12.79
N SER A 248 24.96 -8.32 -13.17
CA SER A 248 25.51 -7.39 -14.16
C SER A 248 26.62 -6.47 -13.63
N LYS A 249 26.78 -6.37 -12.30
CA LYS A 249 27.84 -5.57 -11.66
C LYS A 249 29.09 -6.39 -11.24
N THR A 250 29.01 -7.71 -11.38
CA THR A 250 30.11 -8.63 -11.04
C THR A 250 30.92 -9.10 -12.27
N VAL A 251 30.59 -8.61 -13.45
CA VAL A 251 31.34 -8.78 -14.70
C VAL A 251 31.85 -7.41 -15.15
#